data_4525903d60847f38ee138d2e3afaa940
#
_entry.id   4525903d60847f38ee138d2e3afaa940
#
_cell.length_a   1.000
_cell.length_b   1.000
_cell.length_c   1.000
_cell.angle_alpha   90.00
_cell.angle_beta   90.00
_cell.angle_gamma   90.00
#
_symmetry.space_group_name_H-M   'P 1'
#
loop_
_entity.id
_entity.type
_entity.pdbx_description
1 polymer ?
#
loop_
_entity_poly.entity_id
_entity_poly.type
_entity_poly.pdbx_seq_one_letter_code
_entity_poly.pdbx_strand_id
1 'polypeptide(L)'
;LKLNWKLFGKIHQQIYRLSGGRLGARMGWIDVALVETIGRKTGLVRSVPIACYPYRDSIVVSASNSGKDSHPVWYLNMQANPMVTVQLGRERFRAIAEDVADDEREALWDTIAKLNKHQGEYLEKAPRKIPLVWLRREDSMH
;
A
#
# COMPACT_ATOMS: atom_id res chain seq x y z
N LEU A 1 -23.07 14.63 2.42
CA LEU A 1 -22.77 13.80 1.27
C LEU A 1 -21.90 12.62 1.70
N LYS A 2 -22.49 11.44 1.72
CA LYS A 2 -21.72 10.24 2.04
C LYS A 2 -20.93 9.80 0.83
N LEU A 3 -19.62 9.79 0.96
CA LEU A 3 -18.73 9.32 -0.09
C LEU A 3 -18.84 7.81 -0.22
N ASN A 4 -19.09 7.33 -1.43
CA ASN A 4 -19.07 5.90 -1.70
C ASN A 4 -17.62 5.48 -1.95
N TRP A 5 -17.00 4.87 -0.96
CA TRP A 5 -15.58 4.50 -1.01
C TRP A 5 -15.26 3.50 -2.12
N LYS A 6 -16.19 2.61 -2.46
CA LYS A 6 -15.99 1.67 -3.57
C LYS A 6 -15.95 2.38 -4.91
N LEU A 7 -16.87 3.32 -5.11
CA LEU A 7 -16.91 4.12 -6.33
C LEU A 7 -15.69 5.04 -6.44
N PHE A 8 -15.32 5.67 -5.33
CA PHE A 8 -14.13 6.52 -5.25
C PHE A 8 -12.88 5.73 -5.64
N GLY A 9 -12.71 4.51 -5.11
CA GLY A 9 -11.60 3.66 -5.45
C GLY A 9 -11.54 3.30 -6.93
N LYS A 10 -12.69 2.99 -7.54
CA LYS A 10 -12.76 2.70 -8.98
C LYS A 10 -12.40 3.90 -9.84
N ILE A 11 -12.91 5.07 -9.50
CA ILE A 11 -12.63 6.32 -10.21
C ILE A 11 -11.14 6.65 -10.08
N HIS A 12 -10.59 6.54 -8.88
CA HIS A 12 -9.16 6.77 -8.62
C HIS A 12 -8.29 5.84 -9.45
N GLN A 13 -8.63 4.56 -9.51
CA GLN A 13 -7.90 3.59 -10.33
C GLN A 13 -7.92 3.95 -11.81
N GLN A 14 -9.07 4.37 -12.34
CA GLN A 14 -9.17 4.78 -13.73
C GLN A 14 -8.35 6.02 -14.03
N ILE A 15 -8.43 7.03 -13.20
CA ILE A 15 -7.64 8.25 -13.36
C ILE A 15 -6.15 7.92 -13.31
N TYR A 16 -5.76 7.08 -12.38
CA TYR A 16 -4.38 6.66 -12.21
C TYR A 16 -3.86 5.98 -13.49
N ARG A 17 -4.61 5.03 -14.04
CA ARG A 17 -4.23 4.30 -15.26
C ARG A 17 -4.18 5.20 -16.49
N LEU A 18 -5.21 6.03 -16.69
CA LEU A 18 -5.32 6.90 -17.86
C LEU A 18 -4.22 7.96 -17.89
N SER A 19 -3.81 8.45 -16.74
CA SER A 19 -2.75 9.46 -16.64
C SER A 19 -1.34 8.88 -16.61
N GLY A 20 -1.20 7.55 -16.70
CA GLY A 20 0.08 6.87 -16.52
C GLY A 20 0.56 6.99 -15.07
N GLY A 21 -0.35 7.10 -14.14
CA GLY A 21 -0.05 7.19 -12.72
C GLY A 21 0.26 8.59 -12.21
N ARG A 22 0.25 9.60 -13.09
CA ARG A 22 0.67 10.95 -12.68
C ARG A 22 -0.31 11.63 -11.73
N LEU A 23 -1.61 11.59 -12.04
CA LEU A 23 -2.62 12.33 -11.27
C LEU A 23 -2.97 11.64 -9.96
N GLY A 24 -2.96 10.30 -9.94
CA GLY A 24 -3.32 9.55 -8.76
C GLY A 24 -2.18 9.36 -7.76
N ALA A 25 -0.92 9.45 -8.22
CA ALA A 25 0.25 9.15 -7.40
C ALA A 25 0.49 10.18 -6.29
N ARG A 26 -0.02 11.42 -6.45
CA ARG A 26 0.18 12.50 -5.49
C ARG A 26 -1.13 13.16 -5.07
N MET A 27 -2.04 12.38 -4.54
CA MET A 27 -3.26 12.93 -3.96
C MET A 27 -2.98 13.47 -2.56
N GLY A 28 -3.20 14.79 -2.35
CA GLY A 28 -3.04 15.41 -1.04
C GLY A 28 -1.64 15.28 -0.46
N TRP A 29 -0.62 15.35 -1.29
CA TRP A 29 0.80 15.26 -0.90
C TRP A 29 1.24 13.87 -0.44
N ILE A 30 0.39 12.85 -0.64
CA ILE A 30 0.70 11.47 -0.33
C ILE A 30 0.86 10.71 -1.63
N ASP A 31 2.00 10.03 -1.81
CA ASP A 31 2.19 9.15 -2.96
C ASP A 31 1.29 7.93 -2.81
N VAL A 32 0.64 7.57 -3.91
CA VAL A 32 -0.28 6.42 -3.94
C VAL A 32 0.16 5.47 -5.04
N ALA A 33 0.32 4.21 -4.69
CA ALA A 33 0.59 3.14 -5.65
C ALA A 33 -0.68 2.35 -5.92
N LEU A 34 -0.84 1.90 -7.16
CA LEU A 34 -1.88 0.93 -7.48
C LEU A 34 -1.25 -0.46 -7.37
N VAL A 35 -1.77 -1.28 -6.45
CA VAL A 35 -1.20 -2.59 -6.16
C VAL A 35 -2.18 -3.68 -6.53
N GLU A 36 -1.73 -4.64 -7.35
CA GLU A 36 -2.52 -5.81 -7.72
C GLU A 36 -2.06 -7.00 -6.89
N THR A 37 -2.98 -7.59 -6.14
CA THR A 37 -2.76 -8.81 -5.38
C THR A 37 -3.61 -9.93 -5.95
N ILE A 38 -3.30 -11.17 -5.57
CA ILE A 38 -4.11 -12.33 -5.94
C ILE A 38 -5.01 -12.70 -4.77
N GLY A 39 -6.32 -12.68 -5.00
CA GLY A 39 -7.30 -13.00 -3.97
C GLY A 39 -7.05 -14.38 -3.37
N ARG A 40 -6.81 -14.46 -2.06
CA ARG A 40 -6.45 -15.71 -1.37
C ARG A 40 -7.56 -16.76 -1.41
N LYS A 41 -8.81 -16.33 -1.60
CA LYS A 41 -9.96 -17.24 -1.64
C LYS A 41 -10.43 -17.54 -3.06
N THR A 42 -10.25 -16.58 -3.98
CA THR A 42 -10.81 -16.68 -5.34
C THR A 42 -9.76 -16.92 -6.42
N GLY A 43 -8.49 -16.59 -6.15
CA GLY A 43 -7.44 -16.60 -7.19
C GLY A 43 -7.55 -15.46 -8.19
N LEU A 44 -8.51 -14.55 -8.01
CA LEU A 44 -8.70 -13.43 -8.93
C LEU A 44 -7.80 -12.26 -8.56
N VAL A 45 -7.34 -11.53 -9.58
CA VAL A 45 -6.54 -10.33 -9.37
C VAL A 45 -7.42 -9.24 -8.74
N ARG A 46 -6.89 -8.61 -7.68
CA ARG A 46 -7.55 -7.52 -6.97
C ARG A 46 -6.62 -6.31 -6.97
N SER A 47 -7.13 -5.20 -7.43
CA SER A 47 -6.39 -3.96 -7.57
C SER A 47 -6.85 -2.97 -6.51
N VAL A 48 -5.91 -2.33 -5.81
CA VAL A 48 -6.22 -1.39 -4.73
C VAL A 48 -5.21 -0.23 -4.73
N PRO A 49 -5.67 1.02 -4.59
CA PRO A 49 -4.77 2.15 -4.36
C PRO A 49 -4.35 2.17 -2.89
N ILE A 50 -3.05 2.28 -2.64
CA ILE A 50 -2.50 2.27 -1.30
C ILE A 50 -1.48 3.40 -1.17
N ALA A 51 -1.57 4.17 -0.08
CA ALA A 51 -0.56 5.17 0.24
C ALA A 51 0.79 4.48 0.45
N CYS A 52 1.83 5.02 -0.16
CA CYS A 52 3.15 4.42 -0.12
C CYS A 52 4.22 5.44 0.25
N TYR A 53 5.34 4.93 0.71
CA TYR A 53 6.46 5.74 1.17
C TYR A 53 7.76 5.16 0.61
N PRO A 54 8.76 5.99 0.31
CA PRO A 54 10.04 5.47 -0.18
C PRO A 54 10.70 4.56 0.87
N TYR A 55 11.21 3.45 0.44
CA TYR A 55 11.96 2.53 1.29
C TYR A 55 12.94 1.74 0.43
N ARG A 56 14.24 1.91 0.72
CA ARG A 56 15.32 1.30 -0.06
C ARG A 56 15.18 1.69 -1.55
N ASP A 57 15.19 0.74 -2.45
CA ASP A 57 15.06 0.97 -3.90
C ASP A 57 13.62 0.90 -4.40
N SER A 58 12.64 0.84 -3.50
CA SER A 58 11.23 0.69 -3.85
C SER A 58 10.35 1.46 -2.86
N ILE A 59 9.26 0.84 -2.40
CA ILE A 59 8.28 1.47 -1.52
C ILE A 59 7.90 0.54 -0.37
N VAL A 60 7.38 1.15 0.68
CA VAL A 60 6.74 0.46 1.80
C VAL A 60 5.31 0.95 1.92
N VAL A 61 4.40 0.06 2.30
CA VAL A 61 3.00 0.38 2.55
C VAL A 61 2.62 -0.04 3.96
N SER A 62 1.63 0.63 4.53
CA SER A 62 1.16 0.38 5.89
C SER A 62 -0.18 -0.37 5.85
N ALA A 63 -0.24 -1.50 6.54
CA ALA A 63 -1.47 -2.31 6.64
C ALA A 63 -2.36 -1.82 7.80
N SER A 64 -2.58 -0.51 7.88
CA SER A 64 -3.29 0.15 8.97
C SER A 64 -4.79 -0.14 8.99
N ASN A 65 -5.40 -0.33 7.83
CA ASN A 65 -6.85 -0.51 7.70
C ASN A 65 -7.65 0.56 8.48
N SER A 66 -7.20 1.83 8.39
CA SER A 66 -7.78 2.98 9.11
C SER A 66 -7.79 2.80 10.63
N GLY A 67 -6.83 2.08 11.18
CA GLY A 67 -6.72 1.84 12.62
C GLY A 67 -7.69 0.81 13.17
N LYS A 68 -8.34 0.04 12.31
CA LYS A 68 -9.24 -1.04 12.73
C LYS A 68 -8.48 -2.19 13.38
N ASP A 69 -9.21 -3.07 14.07
CA ASP A 69 -8.65 -4.23 14.76
C ASP A 69 -8.29 -5.40 13.83
N SER A 70 -8.64 -5.29 12.56
CA SER A 70 -8.37 -6.33 11.56
C SER A 70 -7.41 -5.83 10.49
N HIS A 71 -6.68 -6.76 9.89
CA HIS A 71 -5.83 -6.45 8.75
C HIS A 71 -6.66 -6.19 7.48
N PRO A 72 -6.20 -5.31 6.58
CA PRO A 72 -6.88 -5.15 5.29
C PRO A 72 -6.78 -6.43 4.46
N VAL A 73 -7.77 -6.65 3.60
CA VAL A 73 -7.83 -7.85 2.76
C VAL A 73 -6.60 -7.98 1.87
N TRP A 74 -6.09 -6.87 1.33
CA TRP A 74 -4.89 -6.92 0.48
C TRP A 74 -3.67 -7.44 1.22
N TYR A 75 -3.55 -7.16 2.52
CA TYR A 75 -2.46 -7.68 3.33
C TYR A 75 -2.59 -9.20 3.49
N LEU A 76 -3.79 -9.70 3.75
CA LEU A 76 -4.05 -11.13 3.85
C LEU A 76 -3.76 -11.84 2.52
N ASN A 77 -4.09 -11.19 1.40
CA ASN A 77 -3.75 -11.71 0.08
C ASN A 77 -2.23 -11.81 -0.11
N MET A 78 -1.48 -10.79 0.34
CA MET A 78 -0.02 -10.79 0.26
C MET A 78 0.62 -11.87 1.13
N GLN A 79 0.03 -12.16 2.29
CA GLN A 79 0.51 -13.22 3.16
C GLN A 79 0.34 -14.60 2.51
N ALA A 80 -0.75 -14.78 1.78
CA ALA A 80 -1.02 -16.03 1.08
C ALA A 80 -0.21 -16.16 -0.22
N ASN A 81 -0.03 -15.05 -0.93
CA ASN A 81 0.77 -15.00 -2.16
C ASN A 81 1.52 -13.65 -2.21
N PRO A 82 2.84 -13.66 -1.96
CA PRO A 82 3.60 -12.42 -1.85
C PRO A 82 3.91 -11.75 -3.20
N MET A 83 3.62 -12.40 -4.31
CA MET A 83 3.85 -11.80 -5.63
C MET A 83 2.77 -10.77 -5.94
N VAL A 84 3.18 -9.54 -6.20
CA VAL A 84 2.28 -8.42 -6.49
C VAL A 84 2.76 -7.67 -7.72
N THR A 85 1.88 -6.90 -8.34
CA THR A 85 2.24 -5.94 -9.37
C THR A 85 1.96 -4.54 -8.85
N VAL A 86 2.92 -3.65 -9.00
CA VAL A 86 2.86 -2.28 -8.50
C VAL A 86 2.90 -1.31 -9.67
N GLN A 87 2.00 -0.34 -9.67
CA GLN A 87 2.10 0.81 -10.56
C GLN A 87 2.32 2.06 -9.72
N LEU A 88 3.46 2.69 -9.93
CA LEU A 88 3.87 3.90 -9.22
C LEU A 88 4.27 4.94 -10.25
N GLY A 89 3.46 5.99 -10.39
CA GLY A 89 3.65 6.93 -11.45
C GLY A 89 3.45 6.24 -12.81
N ARG A 90 4.42 6.38 -13.69
CA ARG A 90 4.41 5.73 -15.00
C ARG A 90 5.04 4.35 -14.98
N GLU A 91 5.60 3.99 -13.87
CA GLU A 91 6.36 2.76 -13.73
C GLU A 91 5.45 1.63 -13.28
N ARG A 92 5.56 0.49 -13.92
CA ARG A 92 4.85 -0.72 -13.55
C ARG A 92 5.87 -1.83 -13.38
N PHE A 93 5.88 -2.48 -12.23
CA PHE A 93 6.86 -3.51 -11.94
C PHE A 93 6.27 -4.59 -11.04
N ARG A 94 6.89 -5.76 -11.09
CA ARG A 94 6.55 -6.86 -10.17
C ARG A 94 7.39 -6.72 -8.91
N ALA A 95 6.79 -7.10 -7.79
CA ALA A 95 7.43 -7.02 -6.49
C ALA A 95 7.07 -8.22 -5.63
N ILE A 96 7.89 -8.43 -4.60
CA ILE A 96 7.65 -9.45 -3.58
C ILE A 96 7.34 -8.71 -2.28
N ALA A 97 6.19 -9.01 -1.70
CA ALA A 97 5.76 -8.38 -0.45
C ALA A 97 6.43 -9.07 0.74
N GLU A 98 7.14 -8.29 1.54
CA GLU A 98 7.82 -8.76 2.75
C GLU A 98 7.50 -7.85 3.92
N ASP A 99 7.18 -8.41 5.07
CA ASP A 99 7.03 -7.61 6.29
C ASP A 99 8.38 -6.98 6.66
N VAL A 100 8.36 -5.70 7.02
CA VAL A 100 9.56 -5.00 7.48
C VAL A 100 9.97 -5.60 8.84
N ALA A 101 11.26 -5.87 9.01
CA ALA A 101 11.79 -6.44 10.24
C ALA A 101 11.57 -5.50 11.43
N ASP A 102 11.37 -6.08 12.61
CA ASP A 102 11.03 -5.34 13.83
C ASP A 102 12.06 -4.27 14.20
N ASP A 103 13.34 -4.52 13.95
CA ASP A 103 14.43 -3.58 14.24
C ASP A 103 14.38 -2.31 13.34
N GLU A 104 13.83 -2.40 12.16
CA GLU A 104 13.67 -1.25 11.25
C GLU A 104 12.28 -0.62 11.36
N ARG A 105 11.31 -1.37 11.80
CA ARG A 105 9.89 -1.01 11.78
C ARG A 105 9.59 0.26 12.58
N GLU A 106 10.13 0.36 13.78
CA GLU A 106 9.83 1.47 14.69
C GLU A 106 10.32 2.82 14.13
N ALA A 107 11.56 2.86 13.66
CA ALA A 107 12.12 4.06 13.07
C ALA A 107 11.39 4.46 11.78
N LEU A 108 11.00 3.47 10.98
CA LEU A 108 10.25 3.71 9.75
C LEU A 108 8.84 4.24 10.06
N TRP A 109 8.18 3.72 11.10
CA TRP A 109 6.88 4.23 11.56
C TRP A 109 6.96 5.69 11.99
N ASP A 110 8.02 6.07 12.71
CA ASP A 110 8.23 7.47 13.11
C ASP A 110 8.31 8.38 11.87
N THR A 111 9.01 7.95 10.85
CA THR A 111 9.11 8.68 9.59
C THR A 111 7.76 8.79 8.90
N ILE A 112 7.03 7.70 8.81
CA ILE A 112 5.70 7.66 8.17
C ILE A 112 4.72 8.57 8.91
N ALA A 113 4.72 8.54 10.23
CA ALA A 113 3.82 9.36 11.04
C ALA A 113 4.09 10.86 10.86
N LYS A 114 5.34 11.25 10.63
CA LYS A 114 5.69 12.63 10.32
C LYS A 114 5.25 13.05 8.92
N LEU A 115 5.31 12.14 7.96
CA LEU A 115 4.90 12.41 6.58
C LEU A 115 3.39 12.38 6.42
N ASN A 116 2.71 11.55 7.20
CA ASN A 116 1.27 11.36 7.11
C ASN A 116 0.67 11.25 8.52
N LYS A 117 0.08 12.34 8.98
CA LYS A 117 -0.51 12.44 10.31
C LYS A 117 -1.59 11.38 10.56
N HIS A 118 -2.40 11.05 9.56
CA HIS A 118 -3.44 10.04 9.70
C HIS A 118 -2.87 8.66 10.02
N GLN A 119 -1.72 8.32 9.44
CA GLN A 119 -1.07 7.04 9.75
C GLN A 119 -0.61 6.99 11.20
N GLY A 120 -0.09 8.11 11.73
CA GLY A 120 0.26 8.20 13.15
C GLY A 120 -0.95 8.01 14.05
N GLU A 121 -2.09 8.61 13.71
CA GLU A 121 -3.35 8.45 14.44
C GLU A 121 -3.84 7.01 14.40
N TYR A 122 -3.74 6.34 13.24
CA TYR A 122 -4.12 4.93 13.10
C TYR A 122 -3.25 4.03 13.96
N LEU A 123 -1.96 4.30 14.01
CA LEU A 123 -1.01 3.55 14.83
C LEU A 123 -1.37 3.62 16.32
N GLU A 124 -1.70 4.82 16.82
CA GLU A 124 -2.10 5.02 18.21
C GLU A 124 -3.43 4.36 18.54
N LYS A 125 -4.37 4.41 17.60
CA LYS A 125 -5.74 3.91 17.79
C LYS A 125 -5.84 2.39 17.69
N ALA A 126 -5.03 1.77 16.85
CA ALA A 126 -5.17 0.35 16.52
C ALA A 126 -4.85 -0.53 17.75
N PRO A 127 -5.73 -1.49 18.09
CA PRO A 127 -5.49 -2.41 19.21
C PRO A 127 -4.56 -3.58 18.83
N ARG A 128 -3.81 -3.46 17.75
CA ARG A 128 -2.94 -4.48 17.21
C ARG A 128 -1.67 -3.86 16.66
N LYS A 129 -0.66 -4.69 16.45
CA LYS A 129 0.53 -4.29 15.72
C LYS A 129 0.18 -4.12 14.23
N ILE A 130 0.44 -2.94 13.68
CA ILE A 130 0.20 -2.66 12.27
C ILE A 130 1.44 -3.02 11.46
N PRO A 131 1.34 -3.98 10.53
CA PRO A 131 2.48 -4.34 9.70
C PRO A 131 2.88 -3.22 8.73
N LEU A 132 4.18 -3.09 8.52
CA LEU A 132 4.72 -2.36 7.38
C LEU A 132 5.21 -3.40 6.38
N VAL A 133 4.83 -3.23 5.11
CA VAL A 133 5.16 -4.20 4.07
C VAL A 133 6.06 -3.53 3.03
N TRP A 134 7.26 -4.08 2.85
CA TRP A 134 8.17 -3.68 1.80
C TRP A 134 7.78 -4.39 0.51
N LEU A 135 7.50 -3.62 -0.53
CA LEU A 135 7.22 -4.15 -1.86
C LEU A 135 8.52 -4.16 -2.64
N ARG A 136 9.33 -5.20 -2.44
CA ARG A 136 10.67 -5.31 -2.99
C ARG A 136 10.60 -5.63 -4.48
N ARG A 137 11.23 -4.80 -5.30
CA ARG A 137 11.25 -5.02 -6.75
C ARG A 137 11.89 -6.36 -7.10
N GLU A 138 11.25 -7.10 -7.96
CA GLU A 138 11.81 -8.36 -8.47
C GLU A 138 13.06 -8.11 -9.32
N ASP A 139 13.03 -7.07 -10.15
CA ASP A 139 14.15 -6.70 -11.04
C ASP A 139 15.38 -6.23 -10.27
N SER A 140 15.23 -5.69 -9.07
CA SER A 140 16.37 -5.23 -8.25
C SER A 140 17.26 -6.37 -7.76
N MET A 141 16.84 -7.60 -8.00
CA MET A 141 17.60 -8.81 -7.68
C MET A 141 18.66 -9.18 -8.73
N HIS A 142 18.72 -8.43 -9.83
CA HIS A 142 19.67 -8.70 -10.93
C HIS A 142 20.99 -7.98 -10.76
#